data_011dc2659430d24159b47bc142815547
#
_entry.id   011dc2659430d24159b47bc142815547
#
_cell.length_a   1.000
_cell.length_b   1.000
_cell.length_c   1.000
_cell.angle_alpha   90.00
_cell.angle_beta   90.00
_cell.angle_gamma   90.00
#
_symmetry.space_group_name_H-M   'P 1'
#
loop_
_entity.id
_entity.type
_entity.pdbx_description
1 polymer ?
#
loop_
_entity_poly.entity_id
_entity_poly.type
_entity_poly.pdbx_seq_one_letter_code
_entity_poly.pdbx_strand_id
1 'polypeptide(L)'
;LFCVHQLGIIGLKCEVVDNLDKIGGQCIELYPDKPIYDIPAVPECTGEELTNNLIEQIKAFKTNFHLNERVEEIKKVEKKWITKTNKGTEFESSSIIIAAGVGSFEPRKFPTKEIDKFVGKQILYSIKDKTVFKDKTVCIFGGGDSALDWAIELSNTSKVILVHRRDDFRGMQASIDKANQLKDEGKIEIYTKYQLDSVQGKEKVESINIKHD
;
A
#
# COMPACT_ATOMS: atom_id res chain seq x y z
N LEU A 1 11.77 2.57 -10.86
CA LEU A 1 12.80 3.64 -10.82
C LEU A 1 14.20 3.07 -10.98
N PHE A 2 14.62 2.09 -10.17
CA PHE A 2 15.94 1.47 -10.30
C PHE A 2 16.18 0.89 -11.71
N CYS A 3 15.18 0.24 -12.31
CA CYS A 3 15.25 -0.27 -13.66
C CYS A 3 15.45 0.86 -14.70
N VAL A 4 14.76 1.99 -14.54
CA VAL A 4 14.95 3.19 -15.37
C VAL A 4 16.39 3.67 -15.29
N HIS A 5 16.95 3.73 -14.09
CA HIS A 5 18.36 4.11 -13.88
C HIS A 5 19.31 3.16 -14.63
N GLN A 6 19.14 1.84 -14.49
CA GLN A 6 20.00 0.85 -15.16
C GLN A 6 19.90 0.93 -16.69
N LEU A 7 18.68 1.08 -17.22
CA LEU A 7 18.46 1.25 -18.65
C LEU A 7 19.13 2.54 -19.17
N GLY A 8 19.00 3.63 -18.40
CA GLY A 8 19.63 4.90 -18.75
C GLY A 8 21.15 4.84 -18.81
N ILE A 9 21.79 4.15 -17.86
CA ILE A 9 23.25 3.94 -17.84
C ILE A 9 23.74 3.25 -19.11
N ILE A 10 23.01 2.27 -19.63
CA ILE A 10 23.37 1.56 -20.86
C ILE A 10 22.82 2.22 -22.13
N GLY A 11 22.28 3.43 -22.03
CA GLY A 11 21.83 4.24 -23.16
C GLY A 11 20.47 3.83 -23.76
N LEU A 12 19.69 3.01 -23.07
CA LEU A 12 18.34 2.65 -23.50
C LEU A 12 17.31 3.66 -23.02
N LYS A 13 16.36 4.00 -23.90
CA LYS A 13 15.20 4.82 -23.56
C LYS A 13 14.06 3.92 -23.11
N CYS A 14 13.30 4.38 -22.13
CA CYS A 14 12.11 3.68 -21.67
C CYS A 14 10.96 4.66 -21.39
N GLU A 15 9.75 4.14 -21.51
CA GLU A 15 8.51 4.76 -21.05
C GLU A 15 8.06 3.98 -19.83
N VAL A 16 7.54 4.67 -18.80
CA VAL A 16 7.03 4.06 -17.59
C VAL A 16 5.52 4.28 -17.54
N VAL A 17 4.77 3.20 -17.38
CA VAL A 17 3.31 3.25 -17.22
C VAL A 17 2.96 2.79 -15.81
N ASP A 18 2.23 3.61 -15.06
CA ASP A 18 1.81 3.31 -13.71
C ASP A 18 0.34 3.69 -13.48
N ASN A 19 -0.38 2.82 -12.79
CA ASN A 19 -1.78 3.07 -12.41
C ASN A 19 -1.93 4.13 -11.31
N LEU A 20 -0.87 4.41 -10.56
CA LEU A 20 -0.86 5.41 -9.49
C LEU A 20 -0.78 6.84 -10.05
N ASP A 21 -1.22 7.81 -9.25
CA ASP A 21 -1.13 9.23 -9.54
C ASP A 21 0.26 9.83 -9.25
N LYS A 22 1.14 9.04 -8.62
CA LYS A 22 2.48 9.43 -8.20
C LYS A 22 3.52 8.39 -8.57
N ILE A 23 4.74 8.87 -8.82
CA ILE A 23 5.91 8.01 -9.01
C ILE A 23 6.34 7.45 -7.65
N GLY A 24 6.70 6.15 -7.60
CA GLY A 24 7.28 5.53 -6.41
C GLY A 24 6.65 4.22 -5.97
N GLY A 25 5.48 3.88 -6.54
CA GLY A 25 4.81 2.60 -6.27
C GLY A 25 4.48 2.41 -4.79
N GLN A 26 4.75 1.22 -4.27
CA GLN A 26 4.41 0.84 -2.90
C GLN A 26 5.07 1.74 -1.84
N CYS A 27 6.28 2.19 -2.07
CA CYS A 27 7.02 3.02 -1.11
C CYS A 27 6.29 4.33 -0.80
N ILE A 28 5.68 4.94 -1.81
CA ILE A 28 4.93 6.19 -1.65
C ILE A 28 3.46 5.94 -1.26
N GLU A 29 2.85 4.90 -1.81
CA GLU A 29 1.41 4.66 -1.60
C GLU A 29 1.10 4.03 -0.25
N LEU A 30 1.96 3.12 0.25
CA LEU A 30 1.66 2.33 1.43
C LEU A 30 2.40 2.76 2.69
N TYR A 31 3.65 3.21 2.55
CA TYR A 31 4.53 3.45 3.70
C TYR A 31 5.59 4.53 3.45
N PRO A 32 5.17 5.77 3.07
CA PRO A 32 6.11 6.85 2.77
C PRO A 32 7.04 7.17 3.94
N ASP A 33 6.51 7.13 5.17
CA ASP A 33 7.25 7.48 6.39
C ASP A 33 7.89 6.27 7.10
N LYS A 34 7.73 5.05 6.54
CA LYS A 34 8.29 3.85 7.17
C LYS A 34 9.78 3.77 6.94
N PRO A 35 10.60 3.54 7.99
CA PRO A 35 12.04 3.28 7.84
C PRO A 35 12.28 1.99 7.04
N ILE A 36 13.24 2.04 6.13
CA ILE A 36 13.72 0.95 5.29
C ILE A 36 15.20 0.74 5.56
N TYR A 37 15.61 -0.50 5.79
CA TYR A 37 16.97 -0.86 6.20
C TYR A 37 17.66 -1.85 5.25
N ASP A 38 16.96 -2.33 4.23
CA ASP A 38 17.35 -3.43 3.35
C ASP A 38 17.84 -2.98 1.97
N ILE A 39 18.20 -1.69 1.85
CA ILE A 39 18.78 -1.15 0.61
C ILE A 39 20.31 -1.14 0.74
N PRO A 40 21.05 -1.88 -0.12
CA PRO A 40 22.50 -1.88 -0.08
C PRO A 40 23.09 -0.46 -0.15
N ALA A 41 24.09 -0.18 0.71
CA ALA A 41 24.76 1.11 0.86
C ALA A 41 23.90 2.27 1.40
N VAL A 42 22.65 2.02 1.76
CA VAL A 42 21.77 2.97 2.46
C VAL A 42 21.42 2.36 3.82
N PRO A 43 22.08 2.77 4.92
CA PRO A 43 21.84 2.17 6.24
C PRO A 43 20.41 2.28 6.72
N GLU A 44 19.77 3.43 6.44
CA GLU A 44 18.39 3.72 6.75
C GLU A 44 17.88 4.84 5.83
N CYS A 45 16.64 4.72 5.37
CA CYS A 45 15.89 5.77 4.71
C CYS A 45 14.39 5.51 4.85
N THR A 46 13.56 6.53 4.65
CA THR A 46 12.11 6.33 4.51
C THR A 46 11.74 5.90 3.09
N GLY A 47 10.51 5.40 2.90
CA GLY A 47 9.99 5.07 1.56
C GLY A 47 9.95 6.30 0.64
N GLU A 48 9.64 7.47 1.19
CA GLU A 48 9.65 8.73 0.46
C GLU A 48 11.07 9.18 0.09
N GLU A 49 12.02 9.13 1.03
CA GLU A 49 13.42 9.48 0.77
C GLU A 49 14.05 8.58 -0.29
N LEU A 50 13.82 7.26 -0.21
CA LEU A 50 14.29 6.32 -1.23
C LEU A 50 13.75 6.69 -2.62
N THR A 51 12.45 6.96 -2.69
CA THR A 51 11.81 7.32 -3.95
C THR A 51 12.35 8.63 -4.52
N ASN A 52 12.47 9.66 -3.69
CA ASN A 52 12.99 10.96 -4.10
C ASN A 52 14.45 10.87 -4.59
N ASN A 53 15.29 10.11 -3.90
CA ASN A 53 16.67 9.87 -4.32
C ASN A 53 16.75 9.16 -5.68
N LEU A 54 15.90 8.15 -5.91
CA LEU A 54 15.84 7.45 -7.20
C LEU A 54 15.31 8.37 -8.31
N ILE A 55 14.31 9.21 -8.04
CA ILE A 55 13.81 10.20 -9.01
C ILE A 55 14.92 11.16 -9.40
N GLU A 56 15.69 11.65 -8.43
CA GLU A 56 16.82 12.54 -8.69
C GLU A 56 17.86 11.88 -9.60
N GLN A 57 18.23 10.64 -9.34
CA GLN A 57 19.19 9.89 -10.14
C GLN A 57 18.77 9.70 -11.60
N ILE A 58 17.46 9.52 -11.85
CA ILE A 58 16.97 9.26 -13.21
C ILE A 58 16.67 10.51 -14.02
N LYS A 59 16.72 11.71 -13.45
CA LYS A 59 16.46 12.99 -14.16
C LYS A 59 17.29 13.16 -15.42
N ALA A 60 18.53 12.65 -15.42
CA ALA A 60 19.42 12.73 -16.57
C ALA A 60 18.94 11.93 -17.79
N PHE A 61 18.08 10.93 -17.62
CA PHE A 61 17.71 9.97 -18.66
C PHE A 61 16.45 10.33 -19.45
N LYS A 62 15.78 11.44 -19.14
CA LYS A 62 14.61 11.98 -19.86
C LYS A 62 13.50 10.94 -20.09
N THR A 63 13.20 10.13 -19.06
CA THR A 63 12.14 9.13 -19.12
C THR A 63 10.77 9.78 -18.95
N ASN A 64 9.79 9.37 -19.74
CA ASN A 64 8.41 9.78 -19.59
C ASN A 64 7.66 8.83 -18.66
N PHE A 65 6.81 9.41 -17.80
CA PHE A 65 5.94 8.69 -16.89
C PHE A 65 4.48 8.93 -17.28
N HIS A 66 3.77 7.85 -17.57
CA HIS A 66 2.34 7.83 -17.87
C HIS A 66 1.60 7.36 -16.62
N LEU A 67 1.21 8.32 -15.78
CA LEU A 67 0.54 8.07 -14.51
C LEU A 67 -0.98 7.99 -14.67
N ASN A 68 -1.64 7.37 -13.69
CA ASN A 68 -3.08 7.06 -13.76
C ASN A 68 -3.45 6.26 -15.01
N GLU A 69 -2.52 5.48 -15.54
CA GLU A 69 -2.76 4.61 -16.68
C GLU A 69 -2.45 3.16 -16.31
N ARG A 70 -3.41 2.28 -16.58
CA ARG A 70 -3.26 0.84 -16.35
C ARG A 70 -3.08 0.13 -17.69
N VAL A 71 -2.03 -0.67 -17.79
CA VAL A 71 -1.86 -1.57 -18.94
C VAL A 71 -2.93 -2.65 -18.89
N GLU A 72 -3.69 -2.79 -19.97
CA GLU A 72 -4.76 -3.78 -20.11
C GLU A 72 -4.43 -4.87 -21.10
N GLU A 73 -3.63 -4.54 -22.11
CA GLU A 73 -3.28 -5.49 -23.17
C GLU A 73 -1.81 -5.39 -23.53
N ILE A 74 -1.19 -6.53 -23.76
CA ILE A 74 0.16 -6.67 -24.29
C ILE A 74 0.11 -7.69 -25.43
N LYS A 75 0.53 -7.29 -26.62
CA LYS A 75 0.60 -8.15 -27.79
C LYS A 75 1.98 -8.12 -28.43
N LYS A 76 2.45 -9.26 -28.89
CA LYS A 76 3.65 -9.32 -29.73
C LYS A 76 3.23 -9.27 -31.20
N VAL A 77 3.75 -8.29 -31.92
CA VAL A 77 3.53 -8.13 -33.36
C VAL A 77 4.90 -8.16 -34.02
N GLU A 78 5.16 -9.21 -34.77
CA GLU A 78 6.47 -9.49 -35.37
C GLU A 78 7.61 -9.50 -34.32
N LYS A 79 8.51 -8.50 -34.38
CA LYS A 79 9.67 -8.35 -33.50
C LYS A 79 9.44 -7.30 -32.39
N LYS A 80 8.24 -6.72 -32.32
CA LYS A 80 7.91 -5.63 -31.40
C LYS A 80 6.77 -6.02 -30.46
N TRP A 81 6.65 -5.29 -29.40
CA TRP A 81 5.56 -5.39 -28.46
C TRP A 81 4.67 -4.15 -28.56
N ILE A 82 3.37 -4.37 -28.62
CA ILE A 82 2.35 -3.33 -28.54
C ILE A 82 1.70 -3.45 -27.16
N THR A 83 1.76 -2.37 -26.41
CA THR A 83 1.13 -2.27 -25.07
C THR A 83 0.03 -1.23 -25.13
N LYS A 84 -1.16 -1.57 -24.67
CA LYS A 84 -2.33 -0.69 -24.63
C LYS A 84 -2.83 -0.46 -23.23
N THR A 85 -3.19 0.79 -22.93
CA THR A 85 -3.71 1.20 -21.62
C THR A 85 -5.22 1.39 -21.61
N ASN A 86 -5.80 1.47 -20.40
CA ASN A 86 -7.22 1.79 -20.18
C ASN A 86 -7.65 3.17 -20.71
N LYS A 87 -6.70 4.06 -21.02
CA LYS A 87 -6.96 5.35 -21.66
C LYS A 87 -6.86 5.30 -23.19
N GLY A 88 -6.52 4.15 -23.73
CA GLY A 88 -6.33 3.95 -25.16
C GLY A 88 -4.95 4.38 -25.69
N THR A 89 -4.03 4.73 -24.79
CA THR A 89 -2.63 4.99 -25.18
C THR A 89 -1.98 3.70 -25.64
N GLU A 90 -1.28 3.73 -26.78
CA GLU A 90 -0.54 2.58 -27.32
C GLU A 90 0.95 2.89 -27.35
N PHE A 91 1.76 1.92 -26.92
CA PHE A 91 3.22 1.98 -26.97
C PHE A 91 3.75 0.84 -27.82
N GLU A 92 4.70 1.16 -28.68
CA GLU A 92 5.47 0.18 -29.43
C GLU A 92 6.89 0.11 -28.86
N SER A 93 7.33 -1.09 -28.48
CA SER A 93 8.65 -1.29 -27.88
C SER A 93 9.32 -2.59 -28.36
N SER A 94 10.65 -2.65 -28.24
CA SER A 94 11.43 -3.88 -28.51
C SER A 94 11.34 -4.87 -27.35
N SER A 95 11.13 -4.37 -26.12
CA SER A 95 11.09 -5.19 -24.91
C SER A 95 10.14 -4.57 -23.89
N ILE A 96 9.62 -5.41 -23.00
CA ILE A 96 8.78 -4.99 -21.88
C ILE A 96 9.40 -5.54 -20.59
N ILE A 97 9.46 -4.68 -19.58
CA ILE A 97 9.83 -5.06 -18.22
C ILE A 97 8.59 -4.92 -17.35
N ILE A 98 8.13 -6.02 -16.78
CA ILE A 98 6.99 -6.04 -15.88
C ILE A 98 7.50 -5.87 -14.45
N ALA A 99 7.26 -4.69 -13.87
CA ALA A 99 7.61 -4.35 -12.51
C ALA A 99 6.36 -3.94 -11.69
N ALA A 100 5.26 -4.65 -11.92
CA ALA A 100 3.92 -4.30 -11.46
C ALA A 100 3.69 -4.47 -9.94
N GLY A 101 4.65 -5.00 -9.20
CA GLY A 101 4.54 -5.22 -7.76
C GLY A 101 3.29 -6.03 -7.40
N VAL A 102 2.45 -5.50 -6.53
CA VAL A 102 1.17 -6.12 -6.13
C VAL A 102 0.01 -5.78 -7.10
N GLY A 103 0.31 -5.16 -8.24
CA GLY A 103 -0.68 -4.75 -9.23
C GLY A 103 -1.29 -3.38 -8.94
N SER A 104 -2.52 -3.15 -9.40
CA SER A 104 -3.17 -1.84 -9.39
C SER A 104 -3.72 -1.38 -8.04
N PHE A 105 -3.25 -1.91 -6.94
CA PHE A 105 -3.67 -1.52 -5.58
C PHE A 105 -5.19 -1.48 -5.37
N GLU A 106 -5.90 -2.43 -5.94
CA GLU A 106 -7.31 -2.57 -5.59
C GLU A 106 -7.40 -3.24 -4.20
N PRO A 107 -7.80 -2.51 -3.16
CA PRO A 107 -7.93 -3.08 -1.84
C PRO A 107 -9.02 -4.15 -1.86
N ARG A 108 -8.83 -5.22 -1.09
CA ARG A 108 -9.90 -6.19 -0.86
C ARG A 108 -11.02 -5.48 -0.10
N LYS A 109 -12.08 -5.15 -0.82
CA LYS A 109 -13.25 -4.53 -0.22
C LYS A 109 -13.92 -5.51 0.73
N PHE A 110 -14.49 -4.97 1.79
CA PHE A 110 -15.38 -5.74 2.65
C PHE A 110 -16.62 -6.19 1.85
N PRO A 111 -17.19 -7.35 2.12
CA PRO A 111 -18.28 -7.92 1.30
C PRO A 111 -19.63 -7.19 1.42
N THR A 112 -19.73 -6.16 2.25
CA THR A 112 -20.97 -5.40 2.49
C THR A 112 -20.96 -4.07 1.73
N LYS A 113 -21.93 -3.87 0.83
CA LYS A 113 -22.09 -2.63 0.04
C LYS A 113 -22.42 -1.40 0.91
N GLU A 114 -22.96 -1.63 2.10
CA GLU A 114 -23.36 -0.56 3.02
C GLU A 114 -22.21 0.32 3.51
N ILE A 115 -20.98 -0.17 3.40
CA ILE A 115 -19.77 0.57 3.80
C ILE A 115 -19.26 1.55 2.75
N ASP A 116 -19.68 1.43 1.49
CA ASP A 116 -19.13 2.23 0.39
C ASP A 116 -19.28 3.74 0.63
N LYS A 117 -20.34 4.18 1.30
CA LYS A 117 -20.57 5.58 1.67
C LYS A 117 -19.53 6.15 2.67
N PHE A 118 -18.83 5.28 3.39
CA PHE A 118 -17.81 5.65 4.37
C PHE A 118 -16.37 5.49 3.83
N VAL A 119 -16.21 4.82 2.69
CA VAL A 119 -14.90 4.61 2.07
C VAL A 119 -14.27 5.94 1.67
N GLY A 120 -12.98 6.08 1.96
CA GLY A 120 -12.22 7.33 1.75
C GLY A 120 -12.44 8.41 2.81
N LYS A 121 -13.37 8.20 3.75
CA LYS A 121 -13.66 9.13 4.86
C LYS A 121 -13.30 8.54 6.21
N GLN A 122 -13.97 7.46 6.59
CA GLN A 122 -13.80 6.79 7.89
C GLN A 122 -13.41 5.31 7.74
N ILE A 123 -13.62 4.73 6.56
CA ILE A 123 -13.10 3.42 6.18
C ILE A 123 -11.98 3.67 5.18
N LEU A 124 -10.77 3.36 5.60
CA LEU A 124 -9.55 3.61 4.85
C LEU A 124 -8.83 2.29 4.58
N TYR A 125 -8.30 2.13 3.40
CA TYR A 125 -7.49 0.97 3.01
C TYR A 125 -5.99 1.28 2.98
N SER A 126 -5.63 2.56 3.09
CA SER A 126 -4.27 3.04 3.29
C SER A 126 -4.29 4.26 4.22
N ILE A 127 -3.22 4.46 4.96
CA ILE A 127 -3.06 5.60 5.87
C ILE A 127 -2.00 6.52 5.28
N LYS A 128 -2.41 7.72 4.89
CA LYS A 128 -1.51 8.77 4.36
C LYS A 128 -1.08 9.77 5.43
N ASP A 129 -1.91 9.95 6.45
CA ASP A 129 -1.64 10.85 7.58
C ASP A 129 -2.17 10.21 8.87
N LYS A 130 -1.25 9.85 9.76
CA LYS A 130 -1.58 9.22 11.04
C LYS A 130 -2.17 10.18 12.07
N THR A 131 -1.96 11.48 11.90
CA THR A 131 -2.41 12.49 12.87
C THR A 131 -3.93 12.62 12.94
N VAL A 132 -4.62 12.24 11.87
CA VAL A 132 -6.10 12.25 11.80
C VAL A 132 -6.77 11.26 12.77
N PHE A 133 -6.01 10.30 13.31
CA PHE A 133 -6.51 9.28 14.24
C PHE A 133 -6.31 9.65 15.70
N LYS A 134 -5.56 10.70 16.00
CA LYS A 134 -5.27 11.12 17.38
C LYS A 134 -6.55 11.23 18.21
N ASP A 135 -6.51 10.67 19.42
CA ASP A 135 -7.60 10.65 20.39
C ASP A 135 -8.90 9.97 19.90
N LYS A 136 -8.78 9.09 18.88
CA LYS A 136 -9.92 8.33 18.34
C LYS A 136 -9.82 6.84 18.66
N THR A 137 -10.95 6.16 18.55
CA THR A 137 -11.00 4.69 18.50
C THR A 137 -10.83 4.25 17.06
N VAL A 138 -9.80 3.44 16.80
CA VAL A 138 -9.44 2.94 15.47
C VAL A 138 -9.56 1.42 15.46
N CYS A 139 -10.40 0.89 14.58
CA CYS A 139 -10.53 -0.55 14.38
C CYS A 139 -9.75 -0.96 13.12
N ILE A 140 -8.76 -1.83 13.28
CA ILE A 140 -7.89 -2.32 12.22
C ILE A 140 -8.26 -3.76 11.90
N PHE A 141 -8.58 -4.03 10.62
CA PHE A 141 -8.88 -5.38 10.14
C PHE A 141 -7.71 -5.92 9.33
N GLY A 142 -7.04 -6.94 9.85
CA GLY A 142 -5.91 -7.56 9.18
C GLY A 142 -5.09 -8.43 10.11
N GLY A 143 -4.04 -9.06 9.59
CA GLY A 143 -3.18 -9.94 10.39
C GLY A 143 -1.81 -10.17 9.74
N GLY A 144 -1.44 -9.34 8.76
CA GLY A 144 -0.10 -9.25 8.20
C GLY A 144 0.66 -8.06 8.78
N ASP A 145 1.90 -7.86 8.29
CA ASP A 145 2.81 -6.81 8.77
C ASP A 145 2.16 -5.43 8.80
N SER A 146 1.49 -5.01 7.74
CA SER A 146 0.85 -3.69 7.68
C SER A 146 -0.18 -3.46 8.78
N ALA A 147 -0.98 -4.48 9.12
CA ALA A 147 -2.00 -4.34 10.17
C ALA A 147 -1.37 -4.26 11.56
N LEU A 148 -0.33 -5.07 11.81
CA LEU A 148 0.41 -5.09 13.06
C LEU A 148 1.18 -3.78 13.25
N ASP A 149 1.91 -3.33 12.23
CA ASP A 149 2.68 -2.09 12.28
C ASP A 149 1.79 -0.88 12.56
N TRP A 150 0.63 -0.78 11.88
CA TRP A 150 -0.32 0.30 12.15
C TRP A 150 -0.98 0.19 13.52
N ALA A 151 -1.26 -1.02 14.00
CA ALA A 151 -1.80 -1.20 15.34
C ALA A 151 -0.80 -0.73 16.41
N ILE A 152 0.47 -1.09 16.25
CA ILE A 152 1.55 -0.68 17.15
C ILE A 152 1.74 0.85 17.10
N GLU A 153 1.85 1.41 15.90
CA GLU A 153 2.11 2.85 15.72
C GLU A 153 0.98 3.71 16.28
N LEU A 154 -0.28 3.38 15.94
CA LEU A 154 -1.44 4.17 16.38
C LEU A 154 -1.76 4.00 17.87
N SER A 155 -1.31 2.93 18.52
CA SER A 155 -1.53 2.71 19.95
C SER A 155 -0.90 3.79 20.84
N ASN A 156 0.04 4.57 20.30
CA ASN A 156 0.68 5.67 21.01
C ASN A 156 -0.24 6.91 21.17
N THR A 157 -1.24 7.05 20.28
CA THR A 157 -2.06 8.26 20.21
C THR A 157 -3.56 7.99 20.11
N SER A 158 -3.97 6.73 20.00
CA SER A 158 -5.35 6.32 19.74
C SER A 158 -5.71 5.07 20.53
N LYS A 159 -7.00 4.86 20.79
CA LYS A 159 -7.48 3.55 21.23
C LYS A 159 -7.55 2.61 20.05
N VAL A 160 -6.78 1.52 20.06
CA VAL A 160 -6.68 0.59 18.93
C VAL A 160 -7.38 -0.74 19.23
N ILE A 161 -8.17 -1.20 18.26
CA ILE A 161 -8.81 -2.52 18.25
C ILE A 161 -8.32 -3.23 16.97
N LEU A 162 -7.54 -4.31 17.15
CA LEU A 162 -7.05 -5.13 16.05
C LEU A 162 -7.92 -6.39 15.90
N VAL A 163 -8.52 -6.55 14.73
CA VAL A 163 -9.41 -7.68 14.43
C VAL A 163 -8.78 -8.54 13.34
N HIS A 164 -8.61 -9.82 13.63
CA HIS A 164 -8.07 -10.79 12.68
C HIS A 164 -8.97 -12.01 12.56
N ARG A 165 -9.28 -12.42 11.32
CA ARG A 165 -10.15 -13.57 11.03
C ARG A 165 -9.57 -14.93 11.37
N ARG A 166 -8.26 -15.05 11.53
CA ARG A 166 -7.57 -16.30 11.88
C ARG A 166 -7.10 -16.27 13.33
N ASP A 167 -6.65 -17.42 13.82
CA ASP A 167 -6.04 -17.54 15.14
C ASP A 167 -4.68 -16.88 15.16
N ASP A 168 -3.86 -17.18 14.16
CA ASP A 168 -2.46 -16.76 14.10
C ASP A 168 -2.25 -15.60 13.12
N PHE A 169 -1.45 -14.63 13.55
CA PHE A 169 -0.98 -13.55 12.69
C PHE A 169 0.07 -14.07 11.70
N ARG A 170 0.19 -13.36 10.56
CA ARG A 170 1.14 -13.71 9.48
C ARG A 170 2.25 -12.68 9.30
N GLY A 171 2.39 -11.76 10.22
CA GLY A 171 3.44 -10.77 10.20
C GLY A 171 4.74 -11.27 10.80
N MET A 172 5.75 -10.42 10.82
CA MET A 172 7.03 -10.68 11.45
C MET A 172 6.85 -10.96 12.94
N GLN A 173 7.59 -11.95 13.48
CA GLN A 173 7.48 -12.36 14.87
C GLN A 173 7.68 -11.18 15.85
N ALA A 174 8.63 -10.29 15.56
CA ALA A 174 8.88 -9.11 16.38
C ALA A 174 7.68 -8.17 16.48
N SER A 175 6.94 -7.98 15.38
CA SER A 175 5.70 -7.17 15.38
C SER A 175 4.57 -7.88 16.13
N ILE A 176 4.46 -9.20 16.01
CA ILE A 176 3.48 -10.01 16.77
C ILE A 176 3.76 -9.90 18.26
N ASP A 177 5.01 -10.10 18.69
CA ASP A 177 5.40 -10.03 20.09
C ASP A 177 5.13 -8.65 20.68
N LYS A 178 5.44 -7.60 19.92
CA LYS A 178 5.17 -6.21 20.31
C LYS A 178 3.68 -5.92 20.45
N ALA A 179 2.85 -6.39 19.52
CA ALA A 179 1.40 -6.23 19.58
C ALA A 179 0.81 -6.95 20.81
N ASN A 180 1.29 -8.16 21.12
CA ASN A 180 0.89 -8.91 22.31
C ASN A 180 1.31 -8.20 23.61
N GLN A 181 2.53 -7.67 23.66
CA GLN A 181 2.97 -6.84 24.79
C GLN A 181 2.03 -5.65 25.01
N LEU A 182 1.67 -4.91 23.94
CA LEU A 182 0.77 -3.76 24.03
C LEU A 182 -0.66 -4.16 24.41
N LYS A 183 -1.11 -5.37 24.05
CA LYS A 183 -2.37 -5.94 24.54
C LYS A 183 -2.32 -6.17 26.04
N ASP A 184 -1.25 -6.78 26.56
CA ASP A 184 -1.08 -7.04 28.00
C ASP A 184 -0.97 -5.75 28.80
N GLU A 185 -0.41 -4.69 28.20
CA GLU A 185 -0.39 -3.33 28.75
C GLU A 185 -1.75 -2.60 28.66
N GLY A 186 -2.75 -3.20 28.01
CA GLY A 186 -4.08 -2.59 27.82
C GLY A 186 -4.14 -1.45 26.79
N LYS A 187 -3.11 -1.30 25.95
CA LYS A 187 -3.03 -0.26 24.91
C LYS A 187 -3.70 -0.66 23.60
N ILE A 188 -3.78 -1.97 23.32
CA ILE A 188 -4.43 -2.53 22.14
C ILE A 188 -5.39 -3.63 22.58
N GLU A 189 -6.60 -3.64 22.04
CA GLU A 189 -7.51 -4.78 22.11
C GLU A 189 -7.29 -5.67 20.89
N ILE A 190 -7.15 -6.98 21.06
CA ILE A 190 -6.94 -7.94 19.96
C ILE A 190 -8.05 -8.99 19.98
N TYR A 191 -8.73 -9.12 18.82
CA TYR A 191 -9.76 -10.11 18.56
C TYR A 191 -9.32 -11.02 17.40
N THR A 192 -8.90 -12.25 17.72
CA THR A 192 -8.62 -13.30 16.73
C THR A 192 -9.86 -14.16 16.49
N LYS A 193 -9.98 -14.78 15.30
CA LYS A 193 -11.17 -15.51 14.83
C LYS A 193 -12.41 -14.62 14.67
N TYR A 194 -12.22 -13.33 14.46
CA TYR A 194 -13.30 -12.39 14.23
C TYR A 194 -13.16 -11.71 12.86
N GLN A 195 -14.28 -11.41 12.26
CA GLN A 195 -14.36 -10.64 11.02
C GLN A 195 -15.44 -9.57 11.12
N LEU A 196 -15.38 -8.58 10.22
CA LEU A 196 -16.41 -7.57 10.11
C LEU A 196 -17.74 -8.23 9.76
N ASP A 197 -18.75 -7.94 10.54
CA ASP A 197 -20.14 -8.34 10.26
C ASP A 197 -20.91 -7.19 9.62
N SER A 198 -20.99 -6.05 10.31
CA SER A 198 -21.70 -4.87 9.81
C SER A 198 -21.11 -3.57 10.34
N VAL A 199 -21.43 -2.47 9.66
CA VAL A 199 -21.09 -1.10 10.05
C VAL A 199 -22.39 -0.31 10.13
N GLN A 200 -22.61 0.38 11.24
CA GLN A 200 -23.79 1.19 11.44
C GLN A 200 -23.44 2.68 11.50
N GLY A 201 -24.35 3.50 11.01
CA GLY A 201 -24.26 4.94 10.99
C GLY A 201 -24.93 5.56 9.76
N LYS A 202 -25.35 6.81 9.86
CA LYS A 202 -25.98 7.56 8.76
C LYS A 202 -24.94 8.35 7.96
N GLU A 203 -24.37 9.38 8.54
CA GLU A 203 -23.36 10.26 7.91
C GLU A 203 -21.94 9.85 8.30
N LYS A 204 -21.78 9.23 9.48
CA LYS A 204 -20.50 8.74 10.00
C LYS A 204 -20.67 7.33 10.55
N VAL A 205 -19.57 6.62 10.67
CA VAL A 205 -19.52 5.32 11.36
C VAL A 205 -19.76 5.58 12.85
N GLU A 206 -20.81 5.00 13.38
CA GLU A 206 -21.20 5.10 14.79
C GLU A 206 -20.83 3.83 15.56
N SER A 207 -20.98 2.67 14.92
CA SER A 207 -20.58 1.41 15.50
C SER A 207 -20.16 0.39 14.44
N ILE A 208 -19.35 -0.57 14.88
CA ILE A 208 -18.88 -1.70 14.08
C ILE A 208 -19.25 -2.97 14.83
N ASN A 209 -19.91 -3.91 14.15
CA ASN A 209 -20.15 -5.23 14.68
C ASN A 209 -19.16 -6.21 14.08
N ILE A 210 -18.59 -7.03 14.94
CA ILE A 210 -17.70 -8.14 14.53
C ILE A 210 -18.34 -9.46 14.94
N LYS A 211 -18.15 -10.48 14.14
CA LYS A 211 -18.63 -11.84 14.43
C LYS A 211 -17.48 -12.82 14.52
N HIS A 212 -17.62 -13.77 15.39
CA HIS A 212 -16.71 -14.92 15.47
C HIS A 212 -16.90 -15.80 14.22
N ASP A 213 -15.80 -16.34 13.71
CA ASP A 213 -15.79 -17.22 12.53
C ASP A 213 -16.26 -18.63 12.91
#